data_7fb13f8ec779375baeba6bbd9ef49048
#
_entry.id   7fb13f8ec779375baeba6bbd9ef49048
#
_cell.length_a   1.000
_cell.length_b   1.000
_cell.length_c   1.000
_cell.angle_alpha   90.00
_cell.angle_beta   90.00
_cell.angle_gamma   90.00
#
_symmetry.space_group_name_H-M   'P 1'
#
loop_
_entity.id
_entity.type
_entity.pdbx_description
1 polymer ?
#
loop_
_entity_poly.entity_id
_entity_poly.type
_entity_poly.pdbx_seq_one_letter_code
_entity_poly.pdbx_strand_id
1 'polypeptide(L)'
;MTCTSPSWLRLRGARLVTATETEEGRRWAESRIKALTGGEKIAARFMRQGFFEFQPMFKLIIAGNHKPGLRSVDEAIRRRFHLIPFTVTIPPADRDEHLPEKLKFELPGILAWMFEGCLDWQETSLA
;
A
#
# COMPACT_ATOMS: atom_id res chain seq x y z
N MET A 1 19.50 0.75 8.64
CA MET A 1 18.85 2.08 8.58
C MET A 1 18.06 2.27 9.85
N THR A 2 18.49 3.20 10.71
CA THR A 2 17.76 3.55 11.94
C THR A 2 16.81 4.70 11.63
N CYS A 3 15.52 4.46 11.77
CA CYS A 3 14.52 5.51 11.56
C CYS A 3 13.91 5.92 12.90
N THR A 4 14.09 7.19 13.27
CA THR A 4 13.65 7.77 14.55
C THR A 4 12.21 8.32 14.53
N SER A 5 11.42 8.02 13.50
CA SER A 5 10.06 8.54 13.38
C SER A 5 9.02 7.66 14.08
N PRO A 6 8.08 8.24 14.85
CA PRO A 6 7.01 7.50 15.57
C PRO A 6 6.09 6.67 14.65
N SER A 7 6.09 6.95 13.34
CA SER A 7 5.23 6.29 12.35
C SER A 7 5.56 4.80 12.14
N TRP A 8 6.80 4.36 12.32
CA TRP A 8 7.21 2.98 12.12
C TRP A 8 6.66 2.01 13.17
N LEU A 9 6.34 2.54 14.35
CA LEU A 9 5.74 1.77 15.44
C LEU A 9 4.37 1.20 15.10
N ARG A 10 3.60 1.94 14.30
CA ARG A 10 2.27 1.54 13.86
C ARG A 10 2.29 0.43 12.81
N LEU A 11 3.45 0.18 12.19
CA LEU A 11 3.60 -0.84 11.16
C LEU A 11 3.84 -2.24 11.73
N ARG A 12 4.27 -2.32 13.00
CA ARG A 12 4.47 -3.61 13.66
C ARG A 12 3.13 -4.34 13.83
N GLY A 13 3.04 -5.55 13.26
CA GLY A 13 1.82 -6.36 13.32
C GLY A 13 0.70 -5.93 12.36
N ALA A 14 0.90 -4.87 11.59
CA ALA A 14 -0.06 -4.50 10.54
C ALA A 14 -0.12 -5.57 9.46
N ARG A 15 -1.30 -5.80 8.90
CA ARG A 15 -1.55 -6.69 7.74
C ARG A 15 -1.73 -5.90 6.46
N LEU A 16 -2.29 -4.71 6.56
CA LEU A 16 -2.51 -3.77 5.47
C LEU A 16 -2.10 -2.38 5.91
N VAL A 17 -1.38 -1.68 5.05
CA VAL A 17 -0.99 -0.28 5.24
C VAL A 17 -1.44 0.51 4.03
N THR A 18 -2.19 1.56 4.26
CA THR A 18 -2.64 2.49 3.21
C THR A 18 -1.91 3.82 3.36
N ALA A 19 -1.50 4.38 2.26
CA ALA A 19 -0.93 5.73 2.18
C ALA A 19 -1.57 6.49 1.03
N THR A 20 -1.73 7.79 1.21
CA THR A 20 -2.15 8.70 0.15
C THR A 20 -1.00 9.61 -0.22
N GLU A 21 -0.76 9.78 -1.52
CA GLU A 21 0.22 10.71 -2.03
C GLU A 21 -0.50 12.00 -2.44
N THR A 22 -0.06 13.12 -1.89
CA THR A 22 -0.69 14.43 -2.10
C THR A 22 0.17 15.39 -2.93
N GLU A 23 1.45 15.07 -3.12
CA GLU A 23 2.39 15.98 -3.78
C GLU A 23 2.79 15.45 -5.17
N GLU A 24 2.54 16.28 -6.18
CA GLU A 24 2.95 16.03 -7.56
C GLU A 24 4.48 16.07 -7.69
N GLY A 25 5.05 15.16 -8.48
CA GLY A 25 6.47 15.13 -8.81
C GLY A 25 7.39 14.65 -7.70
N ARG A 26 6.87 14.25 -6.55
CA ARG A 26 7.71 13.71 -5.48
C ARG A 26 8.25 12.33 -5.85
N ARG A 27 9.55 12.19 -5.76
CA ARG A 27 10.20 10.88 -6.00
C ARG A 27 10.04 9.98 -4.80
N TRP A 28 9.66 8.76 -5.06
CA TRP A 28 9.58 7.75 -3.99
C TRP A 28 10.97 7.31 -3.56
N ALA A 29 11.12 7.10 -2.27
CA ALA A 29 12.34 6.53 -1.71
C ALA A 29 12.37 5.01 -1.96
N GLU A 30 12.85 4.60 -3.15
CA GLU A 30 12.90 3.20 -3.61
C GLU A 30 13.50 2.26 -2.58
N SER A 31 14.57 2.69 -1.90
CA SER A 31 15.21 1.91 -0.84
C SER A 31 14.27 1.66 0.35
N ARG A 32 13.41 2.61 0.69
CA ARG A 32 12.42 2.43 1.76
C ARG A 32 11.32 1.46 1.36
N ILE A 33 10.84 1.55 0.12
CA ILE A 33 9.82 0.64 -0.38
C ILE A 33 10.39 -0.77 -0.46
N LYS A 34 11.60 -0.94 -0.97
CA LYS A 34 12.31 -2.23 -0.98
C LYS A 34 12.44 -2.82 0.43
N ALA A 35 12.81 -2.02 1.42
CA ALA A 35 12.90 -2.46 2.81
C ALA A 35 11.53 -2.86 3.39
N LEU A 36 10.48 -2.07 3.13
CA LEU A 36 9.13 -2.34 3.63
C LEU A 36 8.46 -3.56 2.99
N THR A 37 8.82 -3.89 1.76
CA THR A 37 8.21 -4.98 0.97
C THR A 37 9.14 -6.17 0.74
N GLY A 38 10.39 -6.07 1.17
CA GLY A 38 11.43 -7.09 0.95
C GLY A 38 11.43 -8.22 1.97
N GLY A 39 10.65 -8.11 3.05
CA GLY A 39 10.64 -9.11 4.12
C GLY A 39 11.84 -9.06 5.06
N GLU A 40 12.71 -8.07 4.90
CA GLU A 40 13.85 -7.87 5.79
C GLU A 40 13.41 -7.25 7.13
N LYS A 41 14.14 -7.59 8.21
CA LYS A 41 13.88 -6.99 9.52
C LYS A 41 14.22 -5.50 9.50
N ILE A 42 13.32 -4.70 10.03
CA ILE A 42 13.49 -3.26 10.19
C ILE A 42 13.76 -2.95 11.65
N ALA A 43 14.89 -2.29 11.92
CA ALA A 43 15.18 -1.76 13.23
C ALA A 43 14.46 -0.43 13.43
N ALA A 44 13.66 -0.33 14.47
CA ALA A 44 12.96 0.86 14.88
C ALA A 44 13.24 1.16 16.35
N ARG A 45 13.02 2.40 16.78
CA ARG A 45 13.27 2.85 18.15
C ARG A 45 12.04 3.54 18.71
N PHE A 46 11.63 3.14 19.90
CA PHE A 46 10.70 3.93 20.70
C PHE A 46 11.37 5.21 21.22
N MET A 47 10.61 6.28 21.30
CA MET A 47 11.11 7.50 21.92
C MET A 47 11.48 7.20 23.37
N ARG A 48 12.75 7.47 23.75
CA ARG A 48 13.32 7.23 25.08
C ARG A 48 13.39 5.74 25.52
N GLN A 49 13.30 4.80 24.58
CA GLN A 49 13.43 3.36 24.83
C GLN A 49 14.48 2.73 23.91
N GLY A 50 14.75 1.45 24.11
CA GLY A 50 15.67 0.67 23.29
C GLY A 50 15.22 0.45 21.86
N PHE A 51 16.14 -0.07 21.04
CA PHE A 51 15.83 -0.52 19.68
C PHE A 51 15.03 -1.82 19.73
N PHE A 52 14.14 -1.99 18.80
CA PHE A 52 13.49 -3.26 18.52
C PHE A 52 13.52 -3.51 17.01
N GLU A 53 13.44 -4.78 16.65
CA GLU A 53 13.34 -5.20 15.27
C GLU A 53 11.97 -5.80 15.01
N PHE A 54 11.42 -5.56 13.83
CA PHE A 54 10.23 -6.25 13.36
C PHE A 54 10.35 -6.58 11.89
N GLN A 55 9.72 -7.65 11.48
CA GLN A 55 9.59 -8.03 10.07
C GLN A 55 8.27 -7.49 9.53
N PRO A 56 8.28 -6.67 8.48
CA PRO A 56 7.06 -6.24 7.82
C PRO A 56 6.32 -7.43 7.22
N MET A 57 5.02 -7.57 7.55
CA MET A 57 4.15 -8.61 6.99
C MET A 57 2.93 -8.03 6.28
N PHE A 58 2.89 -6.72 6.15
CA PHE A 58 1.76 -6.00 5.56
C PHE A 58 1.88 -5.91 4.04
N LYS A 59 0.74 -5.77 3.39
CA LYS A 59 0.64 -5.26 2.03
C LYS A 59 0.52 -3.75 2.08
N LEU A 60 1.22 -3.06 1.15
CA LEU A 60 1.22 -1.60 1.06
C LEU A 60 0.37 -1.17 -0.14
N ILE A 61 -0.68 -0.40 0.12
CA ILE A 61 -1.51 0.22 -0.91
C ILE A 61 -1.25 1.73 -0.88
N ILE A 62 -0.90 2.29 -2.01
CA ILE A 62 -0.70 3.73 -2.16
C ILE A 62 -1.70 4.25 -3.18
N ALA A 63 -2.55 5.17 -2.76
CA ALA A 63 -3.47 5.88 -3.64
C ALA A 63 -2.89 7.26 -3.95
N GLY A 64 -2.88 7.64 -5.22
CA GLY A 64 -2.36 8.92 -5.67
C GLY A 64 -2.89 9.30 -7.05
N ASN A 65 -2.85 10.59 -7.35
CA ASN A 65 -3.31 11.11 -8.63
C ASN A 65 -2.26 10.99 -9.75
N HIS A 66 -1.01 10.73 -9.38
CA HIS A 66 0.11 10.71 -10.32
C HIS A 66 0.89 9.41 -10.22
N LYS A 67 1.46 8.98 -11.34
CA LYS A 67 2.41 7.86 -11.35
C LYS A 67 3.65 8.24 -10.54
N PRO A 68 4.12 7.37 -9.66
CA PRO A 68 5.33 7.66 -8.88
C PRO A 68 6.55 7.81 -9.79
N GLY A 69 7.36 8.83 -9.53
CA GLY A 69 8.67 8.98 -10.15
C GLY A 69 9.66 7.96 -9.57
N LEU A 70 9.99 6.93 -10.33
CA LEU A 70 11.03 5.94 -9.99
C LEU A 70 12.29 6.26 -10.78
N ARG A 71 13.47 6.22 -10.15
CA ARG A 71 14.76 6.48 -10.81
C ARG A 71 15.19 5.32 -11.70
N SER A 72 15.00 4.10 -11.21
CA SER A 72 15.30 2.88 -11.94
C SER A 72 14.21 1.86 -11.71
N VAL A 73 13.66 1.34 -12.77
CA VAL A 73 12.70 0.23 -12.71
C VAL A 73 13.49 -1.06 -12.91
N ASP A 74 14.19 -1.48 -11.85
CA ASP A 74 14.86 -2.77 -11.86
C ASP A 74 13.86 -3.92 -11.65
N GLU A 75 14.30 -5.15 -11.89
CA GLU A 75 13.49 -6.35 -11.73
C GLU A 75 12.93 -6.50 -10.31
N ALA A 76 13.67 -6.04 -9.30
CA ALA A 76 13.24 -6.07 -7.91
C ALA A 76 12.06 -5.12 -7.64
N ILE A 77 12.01 -3.98 -8.32
CA ILE A 77 10.88 -3.05 -8.27
C ILE A 77 9.69 -3.62 -9.05
N ARG A 78 9.90 -4.12 -10.28
CA ARG A 78 8.82 -4.66 -11.12
C ARG A 78 8.01 -5.74 -10.40
N ARG A 79 8.67 -6.67 -9.74
CA ARG A 79 8.01 -7.76 -9.00
C ARG A 79 7.21 -7.32 -7.77
N ARG A 80 7.40 -6.10 -7.31
CA ARG A 80 6.77 -5.57 -6.09
C ARG A 80 5.66 -4.57 -6.34
N PHE A 81 5.58 -4.05 -7.57
CA PHE A 81 4.65 -3.00 -7.93
C PHE A 81 3.57 -3.52 -8.87
N HIS A 82 2.35 -3.41 -8.42
CA HIS A 82 1.16 -3.59 -9.24
C HIS A 82 0.49 -2.23 -9.38
N LEU A 83 0.57 -1.65 -10.57
CA LEU A 83 -0.09 -0.38 -10.87
C LEU A 83 -1.50 -0.65 -11.37
N ILE A 84 -2.49 -0.13 -10.65
CA ILE A 84 -3.91 -0.22 -11.02
C ILE A 84 -4.35 1.18 -11.50
N PRO A 85 -4.45 1.42 -12.82
CA PRO A 85 -4.80 2.72 -13.33
C PRO A 85 -6.31 2.96 -13.28
N PHE A 86 -6.71 4.08 -12.68
CA PHE A 86 -8.07 4.61 -12.76
C PHE A 86 -8.05 5.75 -13.79
N THR A 87 -8.43 5.45 -15.03
CA THR A 87 -8.29 6.38 -16.16
C THR A 87 -9.58 7.13 -16.50
N VAL A 88 -10.69 6.75 -15.87
CA VAL A 88 -12.00 7.37 -16.10
C VAL A 88 -12.21 8.50 -15.09
N THR A 89 -12.49 9.70 -15.61
CA THR A 89 -12.93 10.83 -14.79
C THR A 89 -14.45 10.88 -14.79
N ILE A 90 -15.06 10.79 -13.61
CA ILE A 90 -16.52 10.87 -13.44
C ILE A 90 -16.92 12.35 -13.48
N PRO A 91 -17.76 12.76 -14.47
CA PRO A 91 -18.25 14.14 -14.54
C PRO A 91 -19.01 14.52 -13.27
N PRO A 92 -19.04 15.81 -12.89
CA PRO A 92 -19.74 16.24 -11.68
C PRO A 92 -21.23 15.84 -11.63
N ALA A 93 -21.90 15.80 -12.78
CA ALA A 93 -23.31 15.41 -12.89
C ALA A 93 -23.57 13.93 -12.57
N ASP A 94 -22.56 13.07 -12.76
CA ASP A 94 -22.67 11.62 -12.57
C ASP A 94 -22.08 11.17 -11.22
N ARG A 95 -21.62 12.11 -10.40
CA ARG A 95 -21.05 11.79 -9.08
C ARG A 95 -22.15 11.45 -8.09
N ASP A 96 -22.03 10.32 -7.46
CA ASP A 96 -22.90 9.88 -6.37
C ASP A 96 -22.37 10.37 -5.03
N GLU A 97 -23.01 11.39 -4.46
CA GLU A 97 -22.64 11.96 -3.16
C GLU A 97 -22.85 10.95 -2.01
N HIS A 98 -23.73 9.96 -2.20
CA HIS A 98 -24.05 8.93 -1.22
C HIS A 98 -23.30 7.60 -1.45
N LEU A 99 -22.31 7.58 -2.35
CA LEU A 99 -21.52 6.39 -2.64
C LEU A 99 -20.89 5.74 -1.40
N PRO A 100 -20.31 6.49 -0.43
CA PRO A 100 -19.73 5.89 0.77
C PRO A 100 -20.75 5.11 1.61
N GLU A 101 -21.98 5.63 1.70
CA GLU A 101 -23.08 4.97 2.43
C GLU A 101 -23.54 3.71 1.69
N LYS A 102 -23.73 3.78 0.37
CA LYS A 102 -24.10 2.63 -0.46
C LYS A 102 -23.07 1.51 -0.34
N LEU A 103 -21.78 1.83 -0.43
CA LEU A 103 -20.70 0.85 -0.27
C LEU A 103 -20.72 0.15 1.10
N LYS A 104 -21.16 0.83 2.17
CA LYS A 104 -21.29 0.18 3.48
C LYS A 104 -22.36 -0.92 3.48
N PHE A 105 -23.44 -0.76 2.75
CA PHE A 105 -24.46 -1.80 2.61
C PHE A 105 -23.99 -2.97 1.74
N GLU A 106 -23.04 -2.73 0.84
CA GLU A 106 -22.46 -3.74 -0.05
C GLU A 106 -21.25 -4.48 0.56
N LEU A 107 -20.82 -4.13 1.77
CA LEU A 107 -19.64 -4.75 2.41
C LEU A 107 -19.62 -6.27 2.39
N PRO A 108 -20.73 -7.00 2.61
CA PRO A 108 -20.74 -8.46 2.52
C PRO A 108 -20.40 -8.96 1.12
N GLY A 109 -20.92 -8.31 0.07
CA GLY A 109 -20.63 -8.64 -1.33
C GLY A 109 -19.18 -8.31 -1.70
N ILE A 110 -18.68 -7.16 -1.24
CA ILE A 110 -17.27 -6.76 -1.41
C ILE A 110 -16.34 -7.79 -0.76
N LEU A 111 -16.67 -8.25 0.44
CA LEU A 111 -15.88 -9.28 1.14
C LEU A 111 -15.91 -10.61 0.36
N ALA A 112 -17.06 -11.05 -0.14
CA ALA A 112 -17.17 -12.26 -0.96
C ALA A 112 -16.29 -12.16 -2.21
N TRP A 113 -16.35 -11.05 -2.93
CA TRP A 113 -15.49 -10.78 -4.09
C TRP A 113 -13.99 -10.82 -3.74
N MET A 114 -13.60 -10.26 -2.58
CA MET A 114 -12.21 -10.34 -2.11
C MET A 114 -11.77 -11.77 -1.82
N PHE A 115 -12.66 -12.62 -1.29
CA PHE A 115 -12.38 -14.03 -1.06
C PHE A 115 -12.19 -14.80 -2.37
N GLU A 116 -13.06 -14.59 -3.35
CA GLU A 116 -12.92 -15.17 -4.69
C GLU A 116 -11.57 -14.80 -5.32
N GLY A 117 -11.23 -13.50 -5.33
CA GLY A 117 -9.94 -13.06 -5.83
C GLY A 117 -8.74 -13.62 -5.07
N CYS A 118 -8.88 -13.90 -3.77
CA CYS A 118 -7.84 -14.57 -2.99
C CYS A 118 -7.67 -16.04 -3.40
N LEU A 119 -8.74 -16.76 -3.67
CA LEU A 119 -8.72 -18.14 -4.14
C LEU A 119 -8.10 -18.22 -5.54
N ASP A 120 -8.52 -17.35 -6.46
CA ASP A 120 -7.95 -17.25 -7.80
C ASP A 120 -6.44 -16.98 -7.76
N TRP A 121 -6.01 -16.08 -6.88
CA TRP A 121 -4.59 -15.82 -6.70
C TRP A 121 -3.80 -17.02 -6.19
N GLN A 122 -4.38 -17.84 -5.30
CA GLN A 122 -3.73 -19.06 -4.81
C GLN A 122 -3.54 -20.11 -5.91
N GLU A 123 -4.45 -20.15 -6.88
CA GLU A 123 -4.39 -21.11 -8.00
C GLU A 123 -3.51 -20.62 -9.15
N THR A 124 -3.61 -19.33 -9.51
CA THR A 124 -2.98 -18.79 -10.73
C THR A 124 -1.74 -17.94 -10.48
N SER A 125 -1.50 -17.52 -9.22
CA SER A 125 -0.56 -16.46 -8.81
C SER A 125 -0.81 -15.13 -9.56
N LEU A 126 -0.23 -14.04 -9.06
CA LEU A 126 -0.22 -12.78 -9.81
C LEU A 126 0.86 -12.91 -10.90
N ALA A 127 0.45 -12.90 -12.16
CA ALA A 127 1.32 -12.88 -13.31
C ALA A 127 2.17 -11.59 -13.37
#